data_fe246c7676fe6c0c09d6d35d251340f0
#
_entry.id   fe246c7676fe6c0c09d6d35d251340f0
#
_cell.length_a   1.000
_cell.length_b   1.000
_cell.length_c   1.000
_cell.angle_alpha   90.00
_cell.angle_beta   90.00
_cell.angle_gamma   90.00
#
_symmetry.space_group_name_H-M   'P 1'
#
loop_
_entity.id
_entity.type
_entity.pdbx_description
1 polymer ?
#
loop_
_entity_poly.entity_id
_entity_poly.type
_entity_poly.pdbx_seq_one_letter_code
_entity_poly.pdbx_strand_id
1 'polypeptide(L)'
;MKLQISKNANVNYLSKIVDIQEFIKHPDPKVERIKCAVVDGFIITVGIDSEPGLYVYFPVLSQINPNLLQYLNLYRTKEKNKDPEKTGYFEDKGIVKAINLRGVKSEGFLMPLCDLQNFIVDTVNVVLENPTPNTEFDEAEHDGKTFWISKKYVAPIQRTPGTPGSSKERRKKKGLDKIIDDQFRFHYDTTLIKKCPHVIHPNDIIHISSKWHGTSGISAYVLCHKKLNWKEKIARWLTRNPFDTYDYIYSSRTVIKNRYYNKDVTDGYYGCDVWKYADDYIKPFLIKGMTIYYEIVGYLPNGGWIQKNYDYGCIPPSTFIQPGSGDIIIQYKQGRHFKVLVYRITLTNVDGIVHEFSAKEVQTWCKNRGILCAIEYYYGYAKDLYPILEDEHWNENFMQHLANDKSFHMEENSPECINKVPHEGLVIKIENMKSEAFKLKCFKFLGIEQDAALAGEANIEDNA
;
A
#
# COMPACT_ATOMS: atom_id res chain seq x y z
N MET A 1 -15.31 2.22 27.30
CA MET A 1 -14.79 2.68 26.00
C MET A 1 -14.51 1.45 25.13
N LYS A 2 -14.94 1.44 23.88
CA LYS A 2 -14.83 0.30 22.97
C LYS A 2 -13.75 0.57 21.93
N LEU A 3 -12.86 -0.39 21.68
CA LEU A 3 -11.89 -0.34 20.57
C LEU A 3 -12.61 -0.64 19.25
N GLN A 4 -12.29 0.11 18.20
CA GLN A 4 -12.91 -0.06 16.89
C GLN A 4 -11.98 0.32 15.74
N ILE A 5 -12.38 -0.07 14.54
CA ILE A 5 -11.71 0.29 13.30
C ILE A 5 -12.44 1.48 12.69
N SER A 6 -11.73 2.57 12.45
CA SER A 6 -12.28 3.76 11.81
C SER A 6 -12.67 3.48 10.35
N LYS A 7 -13.64 4.23 9.82
CA LYS A 7 -14.18 4.05 8.46
C LYS A 7 -13.12 4.10 7.34
N ASN A 8 -12.04 4.84 7.56
CA ASN A 8 -10.99 5.06 6.56
C ASN A 8 -9.65 4.43 6.99
N ALA A 9 -9.67 3.49 7.91
CA ALA A 9 -8.47 2.81 8.39
C ALA A 9 -7.78 2.04 7.27
N ASN A 10 -6.46 2.02 7.29
CA ASN A 10 -5.67 1.16 6.43
C ASN A 10 -5.32 -0.12 7.20
N VAL A 11 -5.80 -1.25 6.72
CA VAL A 11 -5.66 -2.57 7.37
C VAL A 11 -4.22 -2.96 7.71
N ASN A 12 -3.23 -2.46 6.98
CA ASN A 12 -1.82 -2.76 7.23
C ASN A 12 -1.23 -2.00 8.43
N TYR A 13 -1.96 -0.99 8.95
CA TYR A 13 -1.49 -0.12 10.03
C TYR A 13 -2.40 -0.12 11.26
N LEU A 14 -3.35 -1.07 11.31
CA LEU A 14 -4.17 -1.30 12.50
C LEU A 14 -3.31 -1.82 13.63
N SER A 15 -3.51 -1.27 14.82
CA SER A 15 -3.00 -1.84 16.06
C SER A 15 -3.77 -3.10 16.40
N LYS A 16 -3.14 -4.03 17.09
CA LYS A 16 -3.72 -5.35 17.44
C LYS A 16 -3.43 -5.69 18.90
N ILE A 17 -4.43 -6.16 19.61
CA ILE A 17 -4.21 -6.78 20.93
C ILE A 17 -3.64 -8.18 20.70
N VAL A 18 -2.51 -8.46 21.34
CA VAL A 18 -1.81 -9.75 21.24
C VAL A 18 -1.56 -10.31 22.63
N ASP A 19 -1.63 -11.62 22.72
CA ASP A 19 -1.30 -12.35 23.94
C ASP A 19 0.07 -13.00 23.80
N ILE A 20 1.06 -12.47 24.48
CA ILE A 20 2.43 -12.97 24.45
C ILE A 20 2.60 -13.97 25.60
N GLN A 21 2.59 -15.26 25.26
CA GLN A 21 2.74 -16.35 26.22
C GLN A 21 4.19 -16.52 26.69
N GLU A 22 5.14 -16.30 25.77
CA GLU A 22 6.56 -16.42 26.06
C GLU A 22 7.39 -15.45 25.19
N PHE A 23 8.57 -15.12 25.70
CA PHE A 23 9.57 -14.34 24.98
C PHE A 23 10.77 -15.23 24.61
N ILE A 24 11.23 -15.10 23.38
CA ILE A 24 12.38 -15.82 22.87
C ILE A 24 13.66 -15.04 23.21
N LYS A 25 14.70 -15.72 23.66
CA LYS A 25 16.01 -15.10 23.88
C LYS A 25 16.56 -14.58 22.55
N HIS A 26 17.30 -13.47 22.64
CA HIS A 26 18.00 -12.95 21.48
C HIS A 26 18.99 -14.00 20.94
N PRO A 27 19.09 -14.21 19.59
CA PRO A 27 19.95 -15.23 19.02
C PRO A 27 21.45 -14.99 19.28
N ASP A 28 21.89 -13.73 19.45
CA ASP A 28 23.24 -13.41 19.91
C ASP A 28 23.29 -13.53 21.45
N PRO A 29 24.02 -14.50 22.01
CA PRO A 29 24.09 -14.73 23.46
C PRO A 29 24.78 -13.59 24.23
N LYS A 30 25.45 -12.65 23.54
CA LYS A 30 26.05 -11.46 24.15
C LYS A 30 25.04 -10.33 24.38
N VAL A 31 23.81 -10.52 23.94
CA VAL A 31 22.73 -9.54 24.08
C VAL A 31 21.87 -9.90 25.28
N GLU A 32 22.08 -9.21 26.39
CA GLU A 32 21.45 -9.52 27.68
C GLU A 32 20.27 -8.59 28.03
N ARG A 33 20.15 -7.44 27.34
CA ARG A 33 19.18 -6.38 27.71
C ARG A 33 17.87 -6.42 26.95
N ILE A 34 17.78 -7.25 25.92
CA ILE A 34 16.59 -7.39 25.07
C ILE A 34 16.28 -8.86 24.81
N LYS A 35 15.00 -9.13 24.60
CA LYS A 35 14.46 -10.40 24.15
C LYS A 35 13.47 -10.16 23.01
N CYS A 36 12.96 -11.21 22.38
CA CYS A 36 12.13 -11.14 21.21
C CYS A 36 10.73 -11.68 21.49
N ALA A 37 9.73 -11.05 20.91
CA ALA A 37 8.37 -11.56 20.79
C ALA A 37 8.08 -11.87 19.32
N VAL A 38 7.23 -12.85 19.08
CA VAL A 38 6.67 -13.14 17.76
C VAL A 38 5.21 -12.72 17.76
N VAL A 39 4.84 -11.90 16.79
CA VAL A 39 3.47 -11.46 16.58
C VAL A 39 3.12 -11.72 15.11
N ASP A 40 2.23 -12.68 14.85
CA ASP A 40 1.97 -13.17 13.51
C ASP A 40 3.29 -13.54 12.80
N GLY A 41 3.62 -12.96 11.66
CA GLY A 41 4.91 -13.16 10.96
C GLY A 41 6.00 -12.14 11.29
N PHE A 42 5.83 -11.32 12.35
CA PHE A 42 6.77 -10.28 12.75
C PHE A 42 7.56 -10.66 13.99
N ILE A 43 8.83 -10.27 14.02
CA ILE A 43 9.67 -10.35 15.23
C ILE A 43 9.76 -8.94 15.81
N ILE A 44 9.52 -8.80 17.11
CA ILE A 44 9.61 -7.53 17.82
C ILE A 44 10.57 -7.70 19.00
N THR A 45 11.53 -6.81 19.12
CA THR A 45 12.43 -6.78 20.28
C THR A 45 11.83 -5.94 21.39
N VAL A 46 11.92 -6.46 22.61
CA VAL A 46 11.46 -5.79 23.85
C VAL A 46 12.56 -5.79 24.90
N GLY A 47 12.39 -5.01 25.95
CA GLY A 47 13.31 -5.03 27.09
C GLY A 47 13.32 -6.39 27.80
N ILE A 48 14.43 -6.73 28.46
CA ILE A 48 14.58 -8.00 29.17
C ILE A 48 13.55 -8.18 30.30
N ASP A 49 13.13 -7.07 30.90
CA ASP A 49 12.18 -7.03 32.00
C ASP A 49 10.71 -7.15 31.58
N SER A 50 10.43 -7.29 30.28
CA SER A 50 9.06 -7.48 29.80
C SER A 50 8.52 -8.85 30.25
N GLU A 51 7.30 -8.92 30.78
CA GLU A 51 6.68 -10.15 31.26
C GLU A 51 5.58 -10.64 30.30
N PRO A 52 5.30 -11.96 30.23
CA PRO A 52 4.17 -12.49 29.44
C PRO A 52 2.85 -11.82 29.79
N GLY A 53 1.93 -11.70 28.83
CA GLY A 53 0.63 -11.08 29.02
C GLY A 53 0.08 -10.40 27.78
N LEU A 54 -0.93 -9.55 27.98
CA LEU A 54 -1.59 -8.83 26.89
C LEU A 54 -0.83 -7.55 26.52
N TYR A 55 -0.57 -7.40 25.24
CA TYR A 55 0.10 -6.25 24.65
C TYR A 55 -0.73 -5.64 23.54
N VAL A 56 -0.46 -4.37 23.25
CA VAL A 56 -0.86 -3.71 22.00
C VAL A 56 0.34 -3.72 21.07
N TYR A 57 0.18 -4.36 19.92
CA TYR A 57 1.14 -4.33 18.83
C TYR A 57 0.83 -3.15 17.91
N PHE A 58 1.84 -2.33 17.59
CA PHE A 58 1.79 -1.24 16.64
C PHE A 58 2.69 -1.56 15.45
N PRO A 59 2.15 -1.64 14.22
CA PRO A 59 2.93 -1.91 13.01
C PRO A 59 3.93 -0.81 12.65
N VAL A 60 4.97 -1.17 11.90
CA VAL A 60 5.93 -0.21 11.33
C VAL A 60 5.22 0.84 10.48
N LEU A 61 5.67 2.09 10.52
CA LEU A 61 5.09 3.26 9.86
C LEU A 61 3.70 3.67 10.38
N SER A 62 3.19 3.05 11.41
CA SER A 62 2.07 3.63 12.16
C SER A 62 2.55 4.79 13.03
N GLN A 63 1.73 5.81 13.15
CA GLN A 63 1.91 6.92 14.08
C GLN A 63 1.07 6.65 15.32
N ILE A 64 1.69 6.66 16.49
CA ILE A 64 0.98 6.52 17.77
C ILE A 64 0.51 7.90 18.23
N ASN A 65 -0.63 7.95 18.92
CA ASN A 65 -1.17 9.19 19.45
C ASN A 65 -0.15 9.93 20.33
N PRO A 66 0.13 11.21 20.06
CA PRO A 66 1.13 12.00 20.80
C PRO A 66 0.84 12.07 22.30
N ASN A 67 -0.42 12.16 22.71
CA ASN A 67 -0.78 12.25 24.12
C ASN A 67 -0.49 10.92 24.85
N LEU A 68 -0.67 9.78 24.18
CA LEU A 68 -0.32 8.47 24.72
C LEU A 68 1.20 8.35 24.89
N LEU A 69 1.97 8.75 23.88
CA LEU A 69 3.45 8.75 23.96
C LEU A 69 3.98 9.69 25.07
N GLN A 70 3.40 10.88 25.20
CA GLN A 70 3.71 11.82 26.26
C GLN A 70 3.42 11.24 27.65
N TYR A 71 2.23 10.69 27.83
CA TYR A 71 1.79 10.09 29.09
C TYR A 71 2.74 8.99 29.56
N LEU A 72 3.19 8.13 28.64
CA LEU A 72 4.08 7.01 28.91
C LEU A 72 5.57 7.38 28.94
N ASN A 73 5.93 8.66 28.71
CA ASN A 73 7.31 9.15 28.65
C ASN A 73 8.13 8.45 27.54
N LEU A 74 7.54 8.21 26.39
CA LEU A 74 8.14 7.44 25.30
C LEU A 74 8.89 8.28 24.26
N TYR A 75 8.88 9.60 24.35
CA TYR A 75 9.66 10.47 23.48
C TYR A 75 11.14 10.52 23.87
N ARG A 76 12.02 10.59 22.83
CA ARG A 76 13.45 10.88 23.03
C ARG A 76 13.66 12.30 23.52
N THR A 77 12.89 13.23 22.99
CA THR A 77 12.87 14.63 23.40
C THR A 77 12.20 14.74 24.76
N LYS A 78 12.98 14.94 25.81
CA LYS A 78 12.53 14.90 27.21
C LYS A 78 11.38 15.87 27.49
N GLU A 79 11.43 17.05 26.93
CA GLU A 79 10.44 18.13 27.10
C GLU A 79 9.05 17.76 26.57
N LYS A 80 8.95 16.72 25.75
CA LYS A 80 7.68 16.19 25.24
C LYS A 80 7.05 15.14 26.15
N ASN A 81 7.80 14.64 27.11
CA ASN A 81 7.33 13.64 28.06
C ASN A 81 6.55 14.28 29.21
N LYS A 82 5.67 13.52 29.85
CA LYS A 82 4.97 13.94 31.08
C LYS A 82 5.97 14.23 32.21
N ASP A 83 7.03 13.43 32.27
CA ASP A 83 8.16 13.58 33.17
C ASP A 83 9.40 14.00 32.36
N PRO A 84 9.86 15.27 32.47
CA PRO A 84 10.98 15.76 31.67
C PRO A 84 12.34 15.16 32.06
N GLU A 85 12.43 14.39 33.12
CA GLU A 85 13.64 13.65 33.46
C GLU A 85 13.77 12.32 32.69
N LYS A 86 12.65 11.81 32.16
CA LYS A 86 12.62 10.56 31.42
C LYS A 86 12.86 10.78 29.93
N THR A 87 13.53 9.80 29.32
CA THR A 87 13.74 9.71 27.88
C THR A 87 13.23 8.38 27.38
N GLY A 88 12.58 8.38 26.24
CA GLY A 88 12.00 7.20 25.61
C GLY A 88 12.67 6.84 24.30
N TYR A 89 11.91 6.20 23.45
CA TYR A 89 12.34 5.54 22.23
C TYR A 89 11.91 6.31 20.96
N PHE A 90 10.77 7.02 20.99
CA PHE A 90 10.17 7.65 19.81
C PHE A 90 10.75 9.01 19.48
N GLU A 91 10.99 9.25 18.19
CA GLU A 91 11.20 10.57 17.65
C GLU A 91 9.93 11.42 17.72
N ASP A 92 10.06 12.71 17.49
CA ASP A 92 9.01 13.72 17.63
C ASP A 92 7.71 13.46 16.88
N LYS A 93 7.77 12.72 15.75
CA LYS A 93 6.61 12.35 14.95
C LYS A 93 5.83 11.15 15.50
N GLY A 94 6.38 10.42 16.46
CA GLY A 94 5.75 9.25 17.05
C GLY A 94 5.53 8.08 16.08
N ILE A 95 6.43 7.92 15.10
CA ILE A 95 6.35 6.87 14.09
C ILE A 95 7.05 5.60 14.58
N VAL A 96 6.38 4.46 14.46
CA VAL A 96 6.96 3.15 14.75
C VAL A 96 7.98 2.79 13.68
N LYS A 97 9.18 2.43 14.11
CA LYS A 97 10.32 2.14 13.23
C LYS A 97 10.57 0.63 13.09
N ALA A 98 11.00 0.22 11.90
CA ALA A 98 11.70 -1.03 11.70
C ALA A 98 13.18 -0.85 12.09
N ILE A 99 13.69 -1.67 12.98
CA ILE A 99 15.05 -1.52 13.52
C ILE A 99 15.78 -2.85 13.51
N ASN A 100 17.03 -2.85 13.02
CA ASN A 100 17.90 -3.99 13.16
C ASN A 100 18.68 -3.87 14.48
N LEU A 101 18.36 -4.73 15.43
CA LEU A 101 19.02 -4.79 16.72
C LEU A 101 19.90 -6.04 16.79
N ARG A 102 21.22 -5.87 16.64
CA ARG A 102 22.19 -6.95 16.71
C ARG A 102 21.89 -8.15 15.80
N GLY A 103 21.40 -7.88 14.58
CA GLY A 103 21.05 -8.91 13.59
C GLY A 103 19.57 -9.32 13.59
N VAL A 104 18.80 -8.96 14.63
CA VAL A 104 17.35 -9.20 14.65
C VAL A 104 16.61 -8.02 14.03
N LYS A 105 15.82 -8.31 12.99
CA LYS A 105 14.95 -7.35 12.32
C LYS A 105 13.66 -7.18 13.14
N SER A 106 13.58 -6.12 13.94
CA SER A 106 12.40 -5.78 14.74
C SER A 106 11.43 -4.94 13.93
N GLU A 107 10.23 -5.47 13.71
CA GLU A 107 9.21 -4.85 12.85
C GLU A 107 7.95 -4.50 13.63
N GLY A 108 8.02 -3.45 14.45
CA GLY A 108 6.89 -2.97 15.22
C GLY A 108 7.26 -2.54 16.64
N PHE A 109 6.25 -2.19 17.40
CA PHE A 109 6.37 -1.80 18.81
C PHE A 109 5.31 -2.52 19.64
N LEU A 110 5.71 -3.07 20.78
CA LEU A 110 4.83 -3.69 21.77
C LEU A 110 4.72 -2.81 23.01
N MET A 111 3.49 -2.54 23.42
CA MET A 111 3.15 -1.79 24.64
C MET A 111 2.25 -2.66 25.51
N PRO A 112 2.51 -2.82 26.81
CA PRO A 112 1.59 -3.52 27.69
C PRO A 112 0.17 -2.97 27.59
N LEU A 113 -0.84 -3.83 27.49
CA LEU A 113 -2.24 -3.39 27.37
C LEU A 113 -2.69 -2.55 28.57
N CYS A 114 -2.16 -2.83 29.77
CA CYS A 114 -2.44 -2.06 30.97
C CYS A 114 -2.02 -0.59 30.82
N ASP A 115 -0.98 -0.28 30.07
CA ASP A 115 -0.55 1.11 29.85
C ASP A 115 -1.58 1.89 29.04
N LEU A 116 -2.20 1.27 28.01
CA LEU A 116 -3.31 1.86 27.28
C LEU A 116 -4.54 2.04 28.16
N GLN A 117 -4.85 1.04 29.00
CA GLN A 117 -5.98 1.09 29.95
C GLN A 117 -5.79 2.23 30.96
N ASN A 118 -4.61 2.34 31.56
CA ASN A 118 -4.30 3.41 32.52
C ASN A 118 -4.39 4.80 31.86
N PHE A 119 -3.85 4.94 30.66
CA PHE A 119 -3.95 6.19 29.91
C PHE A 119 -5.41 6.60 29.65
N ILE A 120 -6.27 5.66 29.24
CA ILE A 120 -7.69 5.92 28.98
C ILE A 120 -8.41 6.30 30.28
N VAL A 121 -8.18 5.57 31.36
CA VAL A 121 -8.77 5.85 32.68
C VAL A 121 -8.35 7.24 33.17
N ASP A 122 -7.06 7.56 33.12
CA ASP A 122 -6.55 8.85 33.61
C ASP A 122 -6.96 10.03 32.76
N THR A 123 -7.20 9.82 31.43
CA THR A 123 -7.50 10.91 30.51
C THR A 123 -9.00 11.12 30.33
N VAL A 124 -9.79 10.05 30.30
CA VAL A 124 -11.22 10.08 29.94
C VAL A 124 -12.10 9.60 31.09
N ASN A 125 -11.50 9.04 32.14
CA ASN A 125 -12.20 8.44 33.30
C ASN A 125 -13.18 7.31 32.92
N VAL A 126 -12.80 6.47 31.97
CA VAL A 126 -13.59 5.35 31.44
C VAL A 126 -12.73 4.11 31.31
N VAL A 127 -13.28 2.94 31.55
CA VAL A 127 -12.57 1.64 31.39
C VAL A 127 -12.77 1.09 29.98
N LEU A 128 -11.76 0.39 29.45
CA LEU A 128 -11.89 -0.37 28.20
C LEU A 128 -12.83 -1.56 28.40
N GLU A 129 -13.77 -1.73 27.46
CA GLU A 129 -14.73 -2.82 27.43
C GLU A 129 -14.09 -4.07 26.82
N ASN A 130 -13.88 -5.10 27.66
CA ASN A 130 -13.48 -6.45 27.23
C ASN A 130 -12.45 -6.53 26.09
N PRO A 131 -11.26 -5.97 26.26
CA PRO A 131 -10.21 -6.09 25.26
C PRO A 131 -9.76 -7.56 25.15
N THR A 132 -9.94 -8.16 23.96
CA THR A 132 -9.61 -9.56 23.72
C THR A 132 -8.45 -9.70 22.73
N PRO A 133 -7.62 -10.76 22.84
CA PRO A 133 -6.60 -11.06 21.85
C PRO A 133 -7.16 -11.06 20.41
N ASN A 134 -6.34 -10.66 19.45
CA ASN A 134 -6.67 -10.50 18.03
C ASN A 134 -7.66 -9.38 17.68
N THR A 135 -8.07 -8.55 18.65
CA THR A 135 -8.83 -7.32 18.34
C THR A 135 -7.94 -6.34 17.62
N GLU A 136 -8.31 -6.01 16.36
CA GLU A 136 -7.67 -4.94 15.58
C GLU A 136 -8.44 -3.62 15.76
N PHE A 137 -7.70 -2.51 15.82
CA PHE A 137 -8.28 -1.17 16.04
C PHE A 137 -7.30 -0.07 15.63
N ASP A 138 -7.82 1.13 15.41
CA ASP A 138 -7.04 2.35 15.26
C ASP A 138 -7.59 3.50 16.13
N GLU A 139 -8.82 3.34 16.64
CA GLU A 139 -9.47 4.30 17.53
C GLU A 139 -10.26 3.61 18.65
N ALA A 140 -10.62 4.39 19.64
CA ALA A 140 -11.57 4.01 20.69
C ALA A 140 -12.76 4.95 20.70
N GLU A 141 -13.96 4.44 21.00
CA GLU A 141 -15.21 5.18 21.02
C GLU A 141 -15.85 5.12 22.41
N HIS A 142 -16.41 6.25 22.86
CA HIS A 142 -17.26 6.36 24.03
C HIS A 142 -18.25 7.49 23.86
N ASP A 143 -19.53 7.22 24.06
CA ASP A 143 -20.64 8.18 23.96
C ASP A 143 -20.65 8.99 22.66
N GLY A 144 -20.38 8.32 21.53
CA GLY A 144 -20.36 8.94 20.20
C GLY A 144 -19.12 9.81 19.93
N LYS A 145 -18.16 9.84 20.85
CA LYS A 145 -16.86 10.51 20.64
C LYS A 145 -15.78 9.50 20.35
N THR A 146 -15.00 9.74 19.31
CA THR A 146 -13.88 8.90 18.92
C THR A 146 -12.54 9.52 19.34
N PHE A 147 -11.64 8.66 19.76
CA PHE A 147 -10.28 9.00 20.13
C PHE A 147 -9.33 8.09 19.36
N TRP A 148 -8.53 8.67 18.45
CA TRP A 148 -7.59 7.86 17.68
C TRP A 148 -6.39 7.43 18.55
N ILE A 149 -6.00 6.16 18.41
CA ILE A 149 -4.88 5.55 19.16
C ILE A 149 -3.66 5.42 18.26
N SER A 150 -3.86 4.95 17.04
CA SER A 150 -2.83 4.88 16.01
C SER A 150 -3.41 5.15 14.63
N LYS A 151 -2.57 5.46 13.67
CA LYS A 151 -2.96 5.61 12.26
C LYS A 151 -1.75 5.47 11.36
N LYS A 152 -1.96 5.20 10.07
CA LYS A 152 -0.89 5.32 9.09
C LYS A 152 -0.32 6.74 9.13
N TYR A 153 0.99 6.86 9.27
CA TYR A 153 1.64 8.16 9.11
C TYR A 153 1.58 8.60 7.65
N VAL A 154 1.09 9.79 7.41
CA VAL A 154 1.09 10.43 6.09
C VAL A 154 1.77 11.78 6.23
N ALA A 155 2.92 11.95 5.57
CA ALA A 155 3.64 13.21 5.59
C ALA A 155 2.79 14.35 5.02
N PRO A 156 2.76 15.52 5.65
CA PRO A 156 2.03 16.67 5.14
C PRO A 156 2.58 17.09 3.78
N ILE A 157 1.70 17.23 2.78
CA ILE A 157 2.10 17.79 1.47
C ILE A 157 2.43 19.25 1.68
N GLN A 158 3.64 19.66 1.39
CA GLN A 158 3.99 21.09 1.30
C GLN A 158 3.25 21.68 0.09
N ARG A 159 2.14 22.36 0.34
CA ARG A 159 1.38 23.05 -0.70
C ARG A 159 1.98 24.43 -0.93
N THR A 160 2.22 24.77 -2.19
CA THR A 160 2.47 26.16 -2.57
C THR A 160 1.28 27.03 -2.18
N PRO A 161 1.46 28.16 -1.51
CA PRO A 161 0.35 29.05 -1.15
C PRO A 161 -0.41 29.46 -2.41
N GLY A 162 -1.74 29.26 -2.45
CA GLY A 162 -2.62 29.68 -3.55
C GLY A 162 -3.33 28.58 -4.32
N THR A 163 -3.06 27.30 -4.08
CA THR A 163 -3.79 26.22 -4.75
C THR A 163 -5.11 25.92 -4.02
N PRO A 164 -6.29 26.06 -4.68
CA PRO A 164 -7.58 25.75 -4.06
C PRO A 164 -7.64 24.27 -3.64
N GLY A 165 -7.85 24.00 -2.37
CA GLY A 165 -7.97 22.66 -1.84
C GLY A 165 -9.27 21.97 -2.26
N SER A 166 -9.28 21.23 -3.37
CA SER A 166 -10.35 20.26 -3.58
C SER A 166 -9.96 18.95 -2.90
N SER A 167 -10.78 18.43 -1.99
CA SER A 167 -10.49 17.17 -1.31
C SER A 167 -10.44 16.01 -2.32
N LYS A 168 -9.53 15.05 -2.12
CA LYS A 168 -9.44 13.81 -2.93
C LYS A 168 -10.79 13.09 -3.01
N GLU A 169 -11.56 13.08 -1.93
CA GLU A 169 -12.89 12.47 -1.87
C GLU A 169 -13.90 13.12 -2.82
N ARG A 170 -13.92 14.46 -2.89
CA ARG A 170 -14.80 15.19 -3.81
C ARG A 170 -14.46 14.91 -5.26
N ARG A 171 -13.17 14.76 -5.58
CA ARG A 171 -12.70 14.41 -6.92
C ARG A 171 -13.08 12.97 -7.29
N LYS A 172 -12.77 12.01 -6.40
CA LYS A 172 -13.12 10.60 -6.53
C LYS A 172 -14.61 10.42 -6.79
N LYS A 173 -15.46 11.04 -5.96
CA LYS A 173 -16.92 10.97 -6.08
C LYS A 173 -17.40 11.53 -7.42
N LYS A 174 -16.90 12.71 -7.84
CA LYS A 174 -17.30 13.36 -9.08
C LYS A 174 -17.01 12.57 -10.35
N GLY A 175 -15.91 11.79 -10.36
CA GLY A 175 -15.58 10.89 -11.46
C GLY A 175 -16.48 9.65 -11.48
N LEU A 176 -16.73 9.05 -10.32
CA LEU A 176 -17.59 7.88 -10.18
C LEU A 176 -19.05 8.13 -10.56
N ASP A 177 -19.59 9.32 -10.32
CA ASP A 177 -20.97 9.69 -10.70
C ASP A 177 -21.31 9.52 -12.19
N LYS A 178 -20.29 9.32 -13.05
CA LYS A 178 -20.47 9.08 -14.50
C LYS A 178 -20.35 7.61 -14.88
N ILE A 179 -19.91 6.78 -14.00
CA ILE A 179 -19.74 5.34 -14.20
C ILE A 179 -20.94 4.64 -13.59
N ILE A 180 -21.45 3.63 -14.28
CA ILE A 180 -22.49 2.79 -13.72
C ILE A 180 -21.92 2.05 -12.51
N ASP A 181 -22.73 1.92 -11.47
CA ASP A 181 -22.33 1.23 -10.25
C ASP A 181 -21.77 -0.17 -10.58
N ASP A 182 -20.77 -0.57 -9.84
CA ASP A 182 -20.06 -1.85 -9.99
C ASP A 182 -19.31 -2.08 -11.31
N GLN A 183 -19.27 -1.14 -12.24
CA GLN A 183 -18.54 -1.29 -13.51
C GLN A 183 -17.06 -0.95 -13.40
N PHE A 184 -16.64 -0.14 -12.42
CA PHE A 184 -15.25 0.24 -12.20
C PHE A 184 -14.86 0.11 -10.74
N ARG A 185 -13.71 -0.50 -10.51
CA ARG A 185 -13.12 -0.63 -9.17
C ARG A 185 -11.70 -0.12 -9.16
N PHE A 186 -11.37 0.69 -8.14
CA PHE A 186 -9.99 1.03 -7.86
C PHE A 186 -9.21 -0.22 -7.43
N HIS A 187 -7.89 -0.15 -7.53
CA HIS A 187 -7.07 -1.21 -6.97
C HIS A 187 -7.19 -1.20 -5.43
N TYR A 188 -7.41 -2.38 -4.86
CA TYR A 188 -7.43 -2.54 -3.41
C TYR A 188 -6.01 -2.53 -2.84
N ASP A 189 -5.87 -2.18 -1.57
CA ASP A 189 -4.60 -2.26 -0.87
C ASP A 189 -4.32 -3.71 -0.47
N THR A 190 -3.26 -4.30 -1.03
CA THR A 190 -2.87 -5.66 -0.68
C THR A 190 -2.41 -5.74 0.77
N THR A 191 -2.84 -6.79 1.47
CA THR A 191 -2.46 -7.03 2.86
C THR A 191 -1.00 -7.47 2.95
N LEU A 192 -0.31 -7.05 4.01
CA LEU A 192 1.00 -7.60 4.36
C LEU A 192 0.82 -9.06 4.76
N ILE A 193 1.48 -9.99 4.06
CA ILE A 193 1.30 -11.41 4.32
C ILE A 193 1.77 -11.82 5.73
N LYS A 194 2.73 -11.13 6.29
CA LYS A 194 3.18 -11.33 7.67
C LYS A 194 2.09 -11.09 8.71
N LYS A 195 1.02 -10.32 8.41
CA LYS A 195 -0.16 -10.16 9.30
C LYS A 195 -1.07 -11.38 9.31
N CYS A 196 -0.98 -12.23 8.31
CA CYS A 196 -1.82 -13.41 8.12
C CYS A 196 -0.98 -14.62 7.64
N PRO A 197 0.02 -15.07 8.43
CA PRO A 197 0.94 -16.12 7.98
C PRO A 197 0.24 -17.43 7.64
N HIS A 198 -0.95 -17.67 8.21
CA HIS A 198 -1.71 -18.90 7.99
C HIS A 198 -2.59 -18.89 6.72
N VAL A 199 -2.55 -17.82 5.92
CA VAL A 199 -3.41 -17.71 4.74
C VAL A 199 -3.00 -18.63 3.59
N ILE A 200 -1.71 -18.97 3.49
CA ILE A 200 -1.19 -19.89 2.48
C ILE A 200 -1.16 -21.31 3.07
N HIS A 201 -1.77 -22.24 2.35
CA HIS A 201 -1.75 -23.65 2.71
C HIS A 201 -0.79 -24.44 1.79
N PRO A 202 -0.23 -25.57 2.24
CA PRO A 202 0.73 -26.37 1.46
C PRO A 202 0.25 -26.73 0.04
N ASN A 203 -1.05 -26.98 -0.13
CA ASN A 203 -1.64 -27.39 -1.40
C ASN A 203 -2.21 -26.22 -2.23
N ASP A 204 -2.04 -24.98 -1.81
CA ASP A 204 -2.43 -23.83 -2.62
C ASP A 204 -1.48 -23.67 -3.81
N ILE A 205 -2.04 -23.32 -4.96
CA ILE A 205 -1.26 -22.84 -6.09
C ILE A 205 -0.99 -21.36 -5.86
N ILE A 206 0.27 -21.03 -5.75
CA ILE A 206 0.71 -19.65 -5.54
C ILE A 206 1.51 -19.13 -6.73
N HIS A 207 1.37 -17.84 -6.96
CA HIS A 207 2.18 -17.06 -7.89
C HIS A 207 2.99 -16.02 -7.10
N ILE A 208 4.31 -16.05 -7.23
CA ILE A 208 5.20 -15.07 -6.61
C ILE A 208 5.84 -14.23 -7.70
N SER A 209 5.73 -12.92 -7.59
CA SER A 209 6.30 -11.97 -8.55
C SER A 209 7.04 -10.84 -7.86
N SER A 210 7.96 -10.21 -8.60
CA SER A 210 8.66 -9.01 -8.17
C SER A 210 7.69 -7.85 -7.98
N LYS A 211 7.84 -7.12 -6.87
CA LYS A 211 7.14 -5.86 -6.63
C LYS A 211 8.00 -4.68 -7.07
N TRP A 212 7.53 -3.96 -8.09
CA TRP A 212 8.20 -2.78 -8.61
C TRP A 212 7.77 -1.51 -7.87
N HIS A 213 8.73 -0.65 -7.60
CA HIS A 213 8.50 0.63 -6.94
C HIS A 213 8.24 1.73 -7.98
N GLY A 214 6.97 2.05 -8.18
CA GLY A 214 6.52 3.01 -9.19
C GLY A 214 5.32 3.83 -8.73
N THR A 215 4.43 4.14 -9.66
CA THR A 215 3.11 4.70 -9.38
C THR A 215 2.03 3.90 -10.07
N SER A 216 1.02 3.52 -9.31
CA SER A 216 -0.08 2.68 -9.80
C SER A 216 -1.00 3.44 -10.75
N GLY A 217 -1.36 2.82 -11.86
CA GLY A 217 -2.31 3.31 -12.83
C GLY A 217 -3.38 2.27 -13.19
N ILE A 218 -4.52 2.76 -13.66
CA ILE A 218 -5.66 1.92 -14.07
C ILE A 218 -6.19 2.48 -15.38
N SER A 219 -6.39 1.59 -16.37
CA SER A 219 -7.12 1.90 -17.61
C SER A 219 -8.29 0.95 -17.78
N ALA A 220 -9.46 1.46 -18.14
CA ALA A 220 -10.67 0.68 -18.23
C ALA A 220 -11.54 1.08 -19.44
N TYR A 221 -12.29 0.12 -20.00
CA TYR A 221 -13.31 0.35 -21.02
C TYR A 221 -14.62 -0.25 -20.54
N VAL A 222 -15.39 0.51 -19.77
CA VAL A 222 -16.53 0.06 -18.97
C VAL A 222 -17.79 0.85 -19.26
N LEU A 223 -18.95 0.35 -18.79
CA LEU A 223 -20.23 1.02 -18.95
C LEU A 223 -20.29 2.31 -18.13
N CYS A 224 -20.72 3.38 -18.80
CA CYS A 224 -20.87 4.70 -18.25
C CYS A 224 -22.21 5.31 -18.62
N HIS A 225 -22.72 6.22 -17.81
CA HIS A 225 -23.88 7.01 -18.14
C HIS A 225 -23.57 7.95 -19.31
N LYS A 226 -24.27 7.80 -20.42
CA LYS A 226 -24.12 8.66 -21.58
C LYS A 226 -24.51 10.10 -21.23
N LYS A 227 -23.69 11.06 -21.64
CA LYS A 227 -24.05 12.48 -21.60
C LYS A 227 -25.12 12.75 -22.67
N LEU A 228 -26.40 12.77 -22.26
CA LEU A 228 -27.53 12.92 -23.16
C LEU A 228 -27.62 14.34 -23.71
N ASN A 229 -27.90 14.44 -25.02
CA ASN A 229 -28.39 15.67 -25.61
C ASN A 229 -29.86 15.92 -25.25
N TRP A 230 -30.45 17.06 -25.64
CA TRP A 230 -31.82 17.43 -25.24
C TRP A 230 -32.87 16.46 -25.77
N LYS A 231 -32.72 15.92 -26.98
CA LYS A 231 -33.62 14.94 -27.64
C LYS A 231 -33.57 13.60 -26.89
N GLU A 232 -32.36 13.16 -26.56
CA GLU A 232 -32.14 11.92 -25.79
C GLU A 232 -32.69 12.02 -24.35
N LYS A 233 -32.65 13.22 -23.75
CA LYS A 233 -33.29 13.46 -22.45
C LYS A 233 -34.79 13.28 -22.50
N ILE A 234 -35.45 13.78 -23.56
CA ILE A 234 -36.88 13.58 -23.79
C ILE A 234 -37.18 12.10 -24.04
N ALA A 235 -36.38 11.44 -24.90
CA ALA A 235 -36.54 10.01 -25.17
C ALA A 235 -36.38 9.17 -23.90
N ARG A 236 -35.39 9.46 -23.04
CA ARG A 236 -35.20 8.81 -21.75
C ARG A 236 -36.40 9.02 -20.83
N TRP A 237 -36.96 10.23 -20.79
CA TRP A 237 -38.15 10.52 -19.99
C TRP A 237 -39.36 9.71 -20.47
N LEU A 238 -39.55 9.55 -21.78
CA LEU A 238 -40.65 8.78 -22.38
C LEU A 238 -40.48 7.27 -22.24
N THR A 239 -39.26 6.75 -22.49
CA THR A 239 -39.00 5.31 -22.55
C THR A 239 -38.55 4.71 -21.22
N ARG A 240 -38.12 5.54 -20.27
CA ARG A 240 -37.49 5.16 -19.00
C ARG A 240 -36.26 4.25 -19.14
N ASN A 241 -35.72 4.09 -20.37
CA ASN A 241 -34.55 3.29 -20.64
C ASN A 241 -33.27 4.07 -20.31
N PRO A 242 -32.28 3.46 -19.61
CA PRO A 242 -30.98 4.06 -19.44
C PRO A 242 -30.25 4.12 -20.78
N PHE A 243 -29.65 5.27 -21.08
CA PHE A 243 -28.76 5.43 -22.24
C PHE A 243 -27.32 5.26 -21.77
N ASP A 244 -26.90 4.00 -21.66
CA ASP A 244 -25.57 3.66 -21.17
C ASP A 244 -24.66 3.35 -22.38
N THR A 245 -23.38 3.65 -22.24
CA THR A 245 -22.40 3.43 -23.31
C THR A 245 -21.07 3.02 -22.69
N TYR A 246 -20.34 2.15 -23.39
CA TYR A 246 -18.94 1.89 -23.01
C TYR A 246 -18.09 3.12 -23.28
N ASP A 247 -17.24 3.45 -22.32
CA ASP A 247 -16.33 4.56 -22.40
C ASP A 247 -15.00 4.28 -21.72
N TYR A 248 -13.94 4.95 -22.20
CA TYR A 248 -12.60 4.81 -21.66
C TYR A 248 -12.40 5.67 -20.44
N ILE A 249 -11.83 5.05 -19.39
CA ILE A 249 -11.52 5.69 -18.13
C ILE A 249 -10.07 5.38 -17.79
N TYR A 250 -9.34 6.37 -17.30
CA TYR A 250 -8.06 6.15 -16.65
C TYR A 250 -7.99 6.84 -15.31
N SER A 251 -7.21 6.27 -14.40
CA SER A 251 -7.06 6.80 -13.07
C SER A 251 -5.67 6.53 -12.50
N SER A 252 -5.28 7.31 -11.50
CA SER A 252 -4.26 6.88 -10.56
C SER A 252 -4.86 5.83 -9.62
N ARG A 253 -4.13 5.40 -8.60
CA ARG A 253 -4.61 4.42 -7.62
C ARG A 253 -5.98 4.75 -7.03
N THR A 254 -6.28 6.04 -6.80
CA THR A 254 -7.47 6.47 -6.06
C THR A 254 -8.27 7.57 -6.73
N VAL A 255 -7.82 8.12 -7.86
CA VAL A 255 -8.45 9.29 -8.50
C VAL A 255 -8.61 9.09 -9.99
N ILE A 256 -9.85 9.16 -10.48
CA ILE A 256 -10.15 9.16 -11.91
C ILE A 256 -9.67 10.47 -12.53
N LYS A 257 -8.95 10.40 -13.63
CA LYS A 257 -8.21 11.52 -14.24
C LYS A 257 -8.65 11.91 -15.66
N ASN A 258 -9.57 11.20 -16.25
CA ASN A 258 -10.01 11.46 -17.63
C ASN A 258 -11.03 12.61 -17.75
N ARG A 259 -11.71 12.67 -18.89
CA ARG A 259 -12.69 13.71 -19.26
C ARG A 259 -13.87 13.92 -18.30
N TYR A 260 -14.14 13.00 -17.39
CA TYR A 260 -15.13 13.18 -16.31
C TYR A 260 -14.63 14.15 -15.25
N TYR A 261 -13.42 14.59 -15.38
CA TYR A 261 -12.73 15.57 -14.58
C TYR A 261 -12.66 16.92 -15.31
N ASN A 262 -12.57 18.03 -14.58
CA ASN A 262 -12.31 19.33 -15.15
C ASN A 262 -10.92 19.35 -15.82
N LYS A 263 -10.80 20.13 -16.93
CA LYS A 263 -9.56 20.27 -17.72
C LYS A 263 -8.34 20.69 -16.90
N ASP A 264 -8.56 21.26 -15.70
CA ASP A 264 -7.51 21.83 -14.84
C ASP A 264 -6.93 20.85 -13.82
N VAL A 265 -7.19 19.54 -13.94
CA VAL A 265 -6.69 18.50 -13.00
C VAL A 265 -5.42 17.81 -13.48
N THR A 266 -4.70 18.46 -14.39
CA THR A 266 -3.41 17.97 -14.88
C THR A 266 -2.31 18.00 -13.83
N ASP A 267 -2.46 18.79 -12.77
CA ASP A 267 -1.43 19.07 -11.79
C ASP A 267 -1.54 18.17 -10.54
N GLY A 268 -1.69 16.86 -10.73
CA GLY A 268 -1.58 15.91 -9.62
C GLY A 268 -0.28 16.07 -8.83
N TYR A 269 0.02 15.13 -7.95
CA TYR A 269 1.23 15.10 -7.13
C TYR A 269 2.53 15.46 -7.89
N TYR A 270 2.62 15.05 -9.16
CA TYR A 270 3.81 15.24 -10.00
C TYR A 270 3.84 16.55 -10.80
N GLY A 271 2.82 17.38 -10.72
CA GLY A 271 2.68 18.56 -11.64
C GLY A 271 2.54 18.19 -13.11
N CYS A 272 2.27 16.91 -13.43
CA CYS A 272 2.03 16.42 -14.80
C CYS A 272 1.21 15.13 -14.75
N ASP A 273 0.53 14.79 -15.87
CA ASP A 273 -0.33 13.62 -15.96
C ASP A 273 0.37 12.43 -16.63
N VAL A 274 1.24 11.74 -15.89
CA VAL A 274 1.93 10.52 -16.37
C VAL A 274 0.95 9.39 -16.69
N TRP A 275 -0.20 9.35 -15.98
CA TRP A 275 -1.22 8.30 -16.17
C TRP A 275 -1.89 8.39 -17.53
N LYS A 276 -2.03 9.61 -18.11
CA LYS A 276 -2.53 9.78 -19.45
C LYS A 276 -1.63 9.12 -20.51
N TYR A 277 -0.32 9.28 -20.39
CA TYR A 277 0.62 8.65 -21.32
C TYR A 277 0.63 7.12 -21.18
N ALA A 278 0.47 6.61 -19.97
CA ALA A 278 0.32 5.18 -19.74
C ALA A 278 -1.01 4.65 -20.30
N ASP A 279 -2.11 5.40 -20.13
CA ASP A 279 -3.42 5.07 -20.71
C ASP A 279 -3.37 5.07 -22.25
N ASP A 280 -2.76 6.07 -22.87
CA ASP A 280 -2.60 6.16 -24.34
C ASP A 280 -1.87 4.90 -24.89
N TYR A 281 -0.94 4.33 -24.12
CA TYR A 281 -0.26 3.08 -24.47
C TYR A 281 -1.15 1.84 -24.26
N ILE A 282 -1.91 1.77 -23.17
CA ILE A 282 -2.74 0.61 -22.80
C ILE A 282 -4.08 0.60 -23.55
N LYS A 283 -4.68 1.76 -23.80
CA LYS A 283 -6.01 1.93 -24.37
C LYS A 283 -6.29 1.12 -25.64
N PRO A 284 -5.37 0.97 -26.62
CA PRO A 284 -5.62 0.18 -27.83
C PRO A 284 -5.90 -1.31 -27.56
N PHE A 285 -5.53 -1.82 -26.38
CA PHE A 285 -5.69 -3.23 -26.01
C PHE A 285 -6.95 -3.50 -25.18
N LEU A 286 -7.66 -2.46 -24.77
CA LEU A 286 -8.87 -2.58 -23.98
C LEU A 286 -10.06 -3.07 -24.80
N ILE A 287 -10.75 -4.06 -24.27
CA ILE A 287 -12.05 -4.54 -24.79
C ILE A 287 -13.18 -4.18 -23.82
N LYS A 288 -14.43 -4.27 -24.26
CA LYS A 288 -15.61 -3.96 -23.43
C LYS A 288 -15.60 -4.73 -22.11
N GLY A 289 -15.76 -4.03 -21.00
CA GLY A 289 -15.73 -4.56 -19.65
C GLY A 289 -14.32 -4.74 -19.05
N MET A 290 -13.25 -4.54 -19.84
CA MET A 290 -11.89 -4.77 -19.37
C MET A 290 -11.37 -3.60 -18.53
N THR A 291 -10.72 -3.96 -17.43
CA THR A 291 -9.91 -3.04 -16.60
C THR A 291 -8.52 -3.63 -16.44
N ILE A 292 -7.49 -2.83 -16.71
CA ILE A 292 -6.08 -3.20 -16.59
C ILE A 292 -5.44 -2.34 -15.51
N TYR A 293 -4.76 -3.00 -14.56
CA TYR A 293 -4.02 -2.38 -13.48
C TYR A 293 -2.54 -2.57 -13.72
N TYR A 294 -1.78 -1.49 -13.61
CA TYR A 294 -0.35 -1.49 -13.93
C TYR A 294 0.45 -0.55 -13.04
N GLU A 295 1.74 -0.80 -12.98
CA GLU A 295 2.72 0.08 -12.36
C GLU A 295 3.43 0.90 -13.45
N ILE A 296 3.69 2.17 -13.19
CA ILE A 296 4.45 3.06 -14.07
C ILE A 296 5.76 3.40 -13.39
N VAL A 297 6.88 3.17 -14.07
CA VAL A 297 8.22 3.43 -13.55
C VAL A 297 9.05 4.25 -14.55
N GLY A 298 10.13 4.85 -14.08
CA GLY A 298 11.05 5.65 -14.88
C GLY A 298 10.94 7.14 -14.61
N TYR A 299 10.85 7.95 -15.65
CA TYR A 299 10.82 9.41 -15.54
C TYR A 299 9.42 9.97 -15.82
N LEU A 300 9.17 11.17 -15.31
CA LEU A 300 8.00 11.99 -15.58
C LEU A 300 8.20 12.78 -16.88
N PRO A 301 7.11 13.29 -17.52
CA PRO A 301 7.22 14.17 -18.69
C PRO A 301 8.08 15.43 -18.46
N ASN A 302 8.15 15.92 -17.24
CA ASN A 302 8.99 17.07 -16.84
C ASN A 302 10.45 16.72 -16.53
N GLY A 303 10.86 15.46 -16.72
CA GLY A 303 12.23 14.98 -16.47
C GLY A 303 12.51 14.54 -15.04
N GLY A 304 11.58 14.72 -14.10
CA GLY A 304 11.71 14.23 -12.74
C GLY A 304 11.57 12.69 -12.65
N TRP A 305 12.00 12.10 -11.56
CA TRP A 305 11.80 10.68 -11.28
C TRP A 305 10.34 10.40 -10.89
N ILE A 306 9.78 9.26 -11.35
CA ILE A 306 8.53 8.73 -10.81
C ILE A 306 8.75 8.26 -9.38
N GLN A 307 9.84 7.47 -9.17
CA GLN A 307 10.33 7.13 -7.84
C GLN A 307 11.81 7.49 -7.73
N LYS A 308 12.12 8.34 -6.79
CA LYS A 308 13.47 8.88 -6.58
C LYS A 308 14.48 7.74 -6.39
N ASN A 309 15.57 7.80 -7.13
CA ASN A 309 16.69 6.87 -7.08
C ASN A 309 16.42 5.46 -7.63
N TYR A 310 15.26 5.13 -8.17
CA TYR A 310 14.99 3.83 -8.79
C TYR A 310 15.14 3.92 -10.32
N ASP A 311 16.33 3.52 -10.81
CA ASP A 311 16.66 3.57 -12.24
C ASP A 311 16.33 2.25 -12.94
N TYR A 312 15.17 2.20 -13.55
CA TYR A 312 14.70 1.05 -14.34
C TYR A 312 15.25 1.01 -15.79
N GLY A 313 16.37 1.67 -16.07
CA GLY A 313 16.96 1.74 -17.41
C GLY A 313 16.17 2.62 -18.39
N CYS A 314 15.50 3.62 -17.86
CA CYS A 314 14.84 4.66 -18.64
C CYS A 314 15.76 5.86 -18.83
N ILE A 315 15.46 6.72 -19.83
CA ILE A 315 16.20 7.94 -20.11
C ILE A 315 15.29 9.15 -19.85
N PRO A 316 15.78 10.23 -19.24
CA PRO A 316 14.99 11.44 -19.07
C PRO A 316 14.45 11.94 -20.43
N PRO A 317 13.22 12.45 -20.48
CA PRO A 317 12.67 13.03 -21.71
C PRO A 317 13.43 14.29 -22.11
N SER A 318 13.51 14.51 -23.41
CA SER A 318 14.07 15.74 -23.98
C SER A 318 12.96 16.66 -24.45
N THR A 319 13.20 17.95 -24.36
CA THR A 319 12.34 18.99 -24.92
C THR A 319 13.03 19.64 -26.13
N PHE A 320 12.29 19.99 -27.15
CA PHE A 320 12.78 20.80 -28.26
C PHE A 320 11.70 21.80 -28.72
N ILE A 321 12.16 22.89 -29.32
CA ILE A 321 11.26 23.88 -29.90
C ILE A 321 10.94 23.45 -31.33
N GLN A 322 9.66 23.31 -31.65
CA GLN A 322 9.23 22.94 -33.02
C GLN A 322 9.57 24.05 -34.00
N PRO A 323 10.34 23.75 -35.05
CA PRO A 323 10.62 24.74 -36.09
C PRO A 323 9.32 25.24 -36.75
N GLY A 324 9.15 26.57 -36.79
CA GLY A 324 8.03 27.23 -37.43
C GLY A 324 6.85 27.61 -36.55
N SER A 325 6.54 26.85 -35.49
CA SER A 325 5.48 27.23 -34.55
C SER A 325 6.02 27.85 -33.25
N GLY A 326 7.27 27.55 -32.90
CA GLY A 326 7.84 27.94 -31.59
C GLY A 326 7.33 27.12 -30.41
N ASP A 327 6.50 26.09 -30.65
CA ASP A 327 5.94 25.24 -29.57
C ASP A 327 7.00 24.37 -28.95
N ILE A 328 6.94 24.22 -27.62
CA ILE A 328 7.78 23.28 -26.91
C ILE A 328 7.18 21.89 -27.01
N ILE A 329 7.89 20.98 -27.66
CA ILE A 329 7.50 19.58 -27.77
C ILE A 329 8.32 18.75 -26.77
N ILE A 330 7.64 17.98 -25.93
CA ILE A 330 8.24 17.01 -25.03
C ILE A 330 8.24 15.66 -25.74
N GLN A 331 9.42 15.10 -25.98
CA GLN A 331 9.54 13.72 -26.42
C GLN A 331 9.42 12.79 -25.19
N TYR A 332 8.23 12.25 -25.00
CA TYR A 332 7.94 11.34 -23.91
C TYR A 332 7.29 10.07 -24.46
N LYS A 333 7.96 8.92 -24.30
CA LYS A 333 7.58 7.67 -24.96
C LYS A 333 7.77 6.48 -24.01
N GLN A 334 6.77 5.60 -23.98
CA GLN A 334 6.83 4.31 -23.31
C GLN A 334 7.97 3.45 -23.89
N GLY A 335 8.62 2.66 -23.02
CA GLY A 335 9.79 1.85 -23.35
C GLY A 335 11.12 2.60 -23.38
N ARG A 336 11.08 3.95 -23.48
CA ARG A 336 12.27 4.81 -23.48
C ARG A 336 12.36 5.67 -22.22
N HIS A 337 11.30 6.41 -21.89
CA HIS A 337 11.28 7.37 -20.78
C HIS A 337 10.54 6.84 -19.57
N PHE A 338 9.57 5.98 -19.80
CA PHE A 338 8.83 5.26 -18.77
C PHE A 338 8.48 3.86 -19.25
N LYS A 339 8.20 2.97 -18.30
CA LYS A 339 7.70 1.62 -18.58
C LYS A 339 6.37 1.40 -17.87
N VAL A 340 5.48 0.64 -18.49
CA VAL A 340 4.20 0.20 -17.93
C VAL A 340 4.28 -1.29 -17.70
N LEU A 341 4.06 -1.72 -16.45
CA LEU A 341 4.12 -3.09 -16.00
C LEU A 341 2.73 -3.55 -15.55
N VAL A 342 2.09 -4.41 -16.32
CA VAL A 342 0.75 -4.93 -15.97
C VAL A 342 0.88 -6.01 -14.91
N TYR A 343 0.05 -5.92 -13.85
CA TYR A 343 0.05 -6.91 -12.77
C TYR A 343 -1.34 -7.51 -12.49
N ARG A 344 -2.42 -6.89 -13.02
CA ARG A 344 -3.79 -7.37 -12.80
C ARG A 344 -4.68 -7.00 -13.96
N ILE A 345 -5.56 -7.90 -14.37
CA ILE A 345 -6.59 -7.66 -15.40
C ILE A 345 -7.92 -8.21 -14.89
N THR A 346 -9.00 -7.47 -15.11
CA THR A 346 -10.37 -7.92 -14.83
C THR A 346 -11.29 -7.69 -16.02
N LEU A 347 -12.31 -8.53 -16.14
CA LEU A 347 -13.46 -8.33 -17.03
C LEU A 347 -14.71 -8.16 -16.19
N THR A 348 -15.45 -7.09 -16.41
CA THR A 348 -16.73 -6.82 -15.74
C THR A 348 -17.86 -6.95 -16.75
N ASN A 349 -18.86 -7.78 -16.47
CA ASN A 349 -20.02 -7.90 -17.31
C ASN A 349 -21.01 -6.73 -17.11
N VAL A 350 -22.11 -6.72 -17.86
CA VAL A 350 -23.14 -5.66 -17.78
C VAL A 350 -23.80 -5.54 -16.41
N ASP A 351 -23.83 -6.63 -15.65
CA ASP A 351 -24.44 -6.72 -14.32
C ASP A 351 -23.45 -6.36 -13.20
N GLY A 352 -22.21 -5.94 -13.54
CA GLY A 352 -21.18 -5.59 -12.56
C GLY A 352 -20.43 -6.78 -11.96
N ILE A 353 -20.65 -8.00 -12.46
CA ILE A 353 -19.93 -9.19 -12.01
C ILE A 353 -18.52 -9.18 -12.61
N VAL A 354 -17.52 -9.34 -11.75
CA VAL A 354 -16.11 -9.29 -12.12
C VAL A 354 -15.55 -10.70 -12.26
N HIS A 355 -14.92 -10.97 -13.39
CA HIS A 355 -13.98 -12.06 -13.59
C HIS A 355 -12.56 -11.52 -13.50
N GLU A 356 -11.78 -12.03 -12.58
CA GLU A 356 -10.36 -11.68 -12.42
C GLU A 356 -9.48 -12.71 -13.12
N PHE A 357 -8.53 -12.22 -13.93
CA PHE A 357 -7.57 -13.10 -14.61
C PHE A 357 -6.61 -13.72 -13.60
N SER A 358 -6.35 -15.01 -13.75
CA SER A 358 -5.25 -15.70 -13.08
C SER A 358 -3.89 -15.08 -13.47
N ALA A 359 -2.84 -15.36 -12.71
CA ALA A 359 -1.49 -14.88 -13.05
C ALA A 359 -1.06 -15.36 -14.44
N LYS A 360 -1.36 -16.62 -14.79
CA LYS A 360 -1.04 -17.18 -16.12
C LYS A 360 -1.82 -16.54 -17.26
N GLU A 361 -3.09 -16.20 -17.04
CA GLU A 361 -3.88 -15.46 -18.03
C GLU A 361 -3.31 -14.06 -18.25
N VAL A 362 -2.94 -13.33 -17.17
CA VAL A 362 -2.29 -12.01 -17.28
C VAL A 362 -0.99 -12.11 -18.07
N GLN A 363 -0.11 -13.07 -17.73
CA GLN A 363 1.15 -13.29 -18.45
C GLN A 363 0.94 -13.60 -19.93
N THR A 364 0.01 -14.51 -20.24
CA THR A 364 -0.32 -14.89 -21.61
C THR A 364 -0.88 -13.71 -22.40
N TRP A 365 -1.77 -12.95 -21.78
CA TRP A 365 -2.36 -11.75 -22.36
C TRP A 365 -1.29 -10.70 -22.70
N CYS A 366 -0.37 -10.45 -21.77
CA CYS A 366 0.73 -9.50 -21.94
C CYS A 366 1.72 -9.97 -23.01
N LYS A 367 2.17 -11.24 -22.95
CA LYS A 367 3.10 -11.84 -23.89
C LYS A 367 2.61 -11.73 -25.33
N ASN A 368 1.33 -12.06 -25.57
CA ASN A 368 0.72 -12.01 -26.92
C ASN A 368 0.62 -10.59 -27.49
N ARG A 369 0.83 -9.55 -26.66
CA ARG A 369 0.73 -8.13 -27.04
C ARG A 369 2.04 -7.38 -26.92
N GLY A 370 3.12 -8.05 -26.50
CA GLY A 370 4.41 -7.40 -26.25
C GLY A 370 4.38 -6.37 -25.13
N ILE A 371 3.50 -6.57 -24.15
CA ILE A 371 3.36 -5.69 -22.98
C ILE A 371 4.14 -6.31 -21.81
N LEU A 372 4.84 -5.47 -21.05
CA LEU A 372 5.52 -5.95 -19.84
C LEU A 372 4.49 -6.35 -18.77
N CYS A 373 4.73 -7.47 -18.10
CA CYS A 373 4.00 -7.89 -16.91
C CYS A 373 4.94 -8.09 -15.72
N ALA A 374 4.37 -8.23 -14.52
CA ALA A 374 5.14 -8.52 -13.33
C ALA A 374 6.04 -9.75 -13.54
N ILE A 375 7.32 -9.63 -13.16
CA ILE A 375 8.30 -10.72 -13.32
C ILE A 375 7.95 -11.83 -12.36
N GLU A 376 7.67 -13.02 -12.91
CA GLU A 376 7.38 -14.23 -12.15
C GLU A 376 8.66 -14.83 -11.60
N TYR A 377 8.69 -15.09 -10.30
CA TYR A 377 9.74 -15.85 -9.65
C TYR A 377 9.32 -17.31 -9.41
N TYR A 378 8.03 -17.53 -9.10
CA TYR A 378 7.52 -18.86 -8.84
C TYR A 378 6.05 -18.98 -9.23
N TYR A 379 5.68 -20.17 -9.72
CA TYR A 379 4.29 -20.58 -9.92
C TYR A 379 4.17 -22.09 -9.69
N GLY A 380 3.41 -22.50 -8.70
CA GLY A 380 3.22 -23.91 -8.36
C GLY A 380 2.56 -24.10 -6.98
N TYR A 381 2.54 -25.33 -6.50
CA TYR A 381 2.07 -25.59 -5.14
C TYR A 381 3.03 -24.99 -4.10
N ALA A 382 2.48 -24.41 -3.05
CA ALA A 382 3.28 -23.75 -2.03
C ALA A 382 4.28 -24.72 -1.36
N LYS A 383 3.88 -25.97 -1.09
CA LYS A 383 4.75 -27.01 -0.53
C LYS A 383 5.97 -27.35 -1.42
N ASP A 384 5.83 -27.21 -2.74
CA ASP A 384 6.89 -27.57 -3.67
C ASP A 384 7.99 -26.51 -3.74
N LEU A 385 7.72 -25.30 -3.26
CA LEU A 385 8.72 -24.22 -3.19
C LEU A 385 9.80 -24.55 -2.15
N TYR A 386 9.40 -25.06 -0.99
CA TYR A 386 10.32 -25.43 0.09
C TYR A 386 10.01 -26.85 0.60
N PRO A 387 10.40 -27.89 -0.16
CA PRO A 387 10.03 -29.28 0.14
C PRO A 387 10.58 -29.83 1.48
N ILE A 388 11.55 -29.13 2.08
CA ILE A 388 12.17 -29.55 3.34
C ILE A 388 11.39 -29.11 4.58
N LEU A 389 10.31 -28.34 4.43
CA LEU A 389 9.53 -27.89 5.55
C LEU A 389 8.64 -29.01 6.08
N GLU A 390 8.70 -29.25 7.37
CA GLU A 390 7.86 -30.20 8.06
C GLU A 390 6.44 -29.64 8.26
N ASP A 391 5.45 -30.52 8.44
CA ASP A 391 4.04 -30.13 8.58
C ASP A 391 3.75 -29.31 9.83
N GLU A 392 4.47 -29.58 10.93
CA GLU A 392 4.36 -28.81 12.16
C GLU A 392 4.98 -27.41 11.98
N HIS A 393 4.21 -26.36 12.23
CA HIS A 393 4.59 -24.96 12.01
C HIS A 393 4.98 -24.59 10.56
N TRP A 394 4.42 -25.32 9.57
CA TRP A 394 4.75 -25.13 8.16
C TRP A 394 4.60 -23.66 7.72
N ASN A 395 3.52 -23.00 8.14
CA ASN A 395 3.21 -21.64 7.70
C ASN A 395 4.25 -20.60 8.18
N GLU A 396 4.62 -20.70 9.46
CA GLU A 396 5.64 -19.82 10.06
C GLU A 396 7.00 -20.05 9.41
N ASN A 397 7.38 -21.31 9.22
CA ASN A 397 8.61 -21.69 8.56
C ASN A 397 8.62 -21.24 7.09
N PHE A 398 7.52 -21.44 6.36
CA PHE A 398 7.37 -20.99 4.98
C PHE A 398 7.58 -19.47 4.89
N MET A 399 6.95 -18.69 5.77
CA MET A 399 7.09 -17.24 5.79
C MET A 399 8.51 -16.77 6.13
N GLN A 400 9.18 -17.45 7.06
CA GLN A 400 10.57 -17.14 7.41
C GLN A 400 11.51 -17.43 6.25
N HIS A 401 11.35 -18.56 5.56
CA HIS A 401 12.12 -18.89 4.36
C HIS A 401 11.90 -17.86 3.27
N LEU A 402 10.64 -17.57 2.94
CA LEU A 402 10.28 -16.61 1.89
C LEU A 402 10.84 -15.20 2.18
N ALA A 403 10.77 -14.74 3.42
CA ALA A 403 11.26 -13.41 3.81
C ALA A 403 12.77 -13.23 3.72
N ASN A 404 13.53 -14.32 3.62
CA ASN A 404 14.99 -14.33 3.53
C ASN A 404 15.52 -14.96 2.25
N ASP A 405 14.65 -15.34 1.32
CA ASP A 405 15.04 -16.06 0.11
C ASP A 405 15.75 -15.14 -0.89
N LYS A 406 17.04 -15.33 -1.03
CA LYS A 406 17.89 -14.57 -1.95
C LYS A 406 17.62 -14.90 -3.42
N SER A 407 17.03 -16.06 -3.73
CA SER A 407 16.64 -16.38 -5.11
C SER A 407 15.54 -15.45 -5.60
N PHE A 408 14.76 -14.86 -4.68
CA PHE A 408 13.77 -13.83 -4.93
C PHE A 408 14.27 -12.41 -4.61
N HIS A 409 15.57 -12.23 -4.51
CA HIS A 409 16.24 -10.95 -4.18
C HIS A 409 15.78 -10.31 -2.87
N MET A 410 15.26 -11.13 -1.93
CA MET A 410 14.91 -10.63 -0.62
C MET A 410 16.15 -10.14 0.13
N GLU A 411 16.07 -8.92 0.68
CA GLU A 411 17.18 -8.22 1.34
C GLU A 411 18.40 -7.91 0.44
N GLU A 412 18.22 -7.99 -0.87
CA GLU A 412 19.23 -7.66 -1.87
C GLU A 412 18.87 -6.40 -2.66
N ASN A 413 19.65 -6.05 -3.66
CA ASN A 413 19.32 -4.97 -4.58
C ASN A 413 18.27 -5.43 -5.58
N SER A 414 17.44 -4.49 -6.06
CA SER A 414 16.46 -4.74 -7.11
C SER A 414 17.17 -5.23 -8.39
N PRO A 415 16.80 -6.39 -8.93
CA PRO A 415 17.37 -6.88 -10.18
C PRO A 415 16.87 -6.10 -11.40
N GLU A 416 15.79 -5.37 -11.26
CA GLU A 416 15.16 -4.58 -12.32
C GLU A 416 15.79 -3.18 -12.50
N CYS A 417 16.57 -2.73 -11.49
CA CYS A 417 17.24 -1.43 -11.52
C CYS A 417 18.69 -1.53 -11.95
N ILE A 418 19.16 -0.57 -12.72
CA ILE A 418 20.57 -0.47 -13.14
C ILE A 418 21.46 -0.10 -11.95
N ASN A 419 20.97 0.74 -11.09
CA ASN A 419 21.67 1.18 -9.89
C ASN A 419 21.38 0.28 -8.67
N LYS A 420 22.25 0.39 -7.66
CA LYS A 420 22.14 -0.40 -6.44
C LYS A 420 21.13 0.23 -5.49
N VAL A 421 19.88 -0.21 -5.57
CA VAL A 421 18.79 0.17 -4.68
C VAL A 421 18.14 -1.09 -4.10
N PRO A 422 17.63 -1.08 -2.87
CA PRO A 422 16.95 -2.24 -2.29
C PRO A 422 15.76 -2.67 -3.11
N HIS A 423 15.60 -3.99 -3.26
CA HIS A 423 14.39 -4.58 -3.82
C HIS A 423 13.18 -4.20 -2.94
N GLU A 424 12.06 -3.81 -3.54
CA GLU A 424 10.88 -3.46 -2.75
C GLU A 424 10.29 -4.68 -2.04
N GLY A 425 10.28 -5.83 -2.70
CA GLY A 425 9.77 -7.08 -2.17
C GLY A 425 8.97 -7.88 -3.20
N LEU A 426 8.02 -8.66 -2.70
CA LEU A 426 7.24 -9.62 -3.48
C LEU A 426 5.75 -9.29 -3.44
N VAL A 427 5.04 -9.72 -4.49
CA VAL A 427 3.59 -9.92 -4.47
C VAL A 427 3.34 -11.42 -4.57
N ILE A 428 2.59 -11.95 -3.61
CA ILE A 428 2.17 -13.33 -3.55
C ILE A 428 0.67 -13.39 -3.87
N LYS A 429 0.28 -14.12 -4.89
CA LYS A 429 -1.10 -14.31 -5.29
C LYS A 429 -1.48 -15.78 -5.06
N ILE A 430 -2.57 -16.03 -4.38
CA ILE A 430 -3.14 -17.36 -4.22
C ILE A 430 -4.13 -17.55 -5.36
N GLU A 431 -3.87 -18.53 -6.22
CA GLU A 431 -4.68 -18.85 -7.40
C GLU A 431 -5.87 -19.75 -7.00
N ASN A 432 -6.90 -19.14 -6.44
CA ASN A 432 -8.14 -19.80 -6.08
C ASN A 432 -9.33 -19.11 -6.78
N MET A 433 -10.56 -19.55 -6.55
CA MET A 433 -11.76 -18.99 -7.18
C MET A 433 -11.96 -17.50 -6.87
N LYS A 434 -11.52 -17.04 -5.70
CA LYS A 434 -11.51 -15.63 -5.30
C LYS A 434 -10.07 -15.17 -5.18
N SER A 435 -9.45 -14.87 -6.30
CA SER A 435 -8.05 -14.48 -6.34
C SER A 435 -7.67 -13.50 -5.23
N GLU A 436 -6.73 -13.90 -4.38
CA GLU A 436 -6.22 -13.11 -3.25
C GLU A 436 -4.75 -12.82 -3.45
N ALA A 437 -4.37 -11.55 -3.23
CA ALA A 437 -2.99 -11.11 -3.39
C ALA A 437 -2.49 -10.44 -2.11
N PHE A 438 -1.25 -10.75 -1.75
CA PHE A 438 -0.56 -10.24 -0.57
C PHE A 438 0.76 -9.60 -0.98
N LYS A 439 1.31 -8.74 -0.13
CA LYS A 439 2.64 -8.18 -0.31
C LYS A 439 3.57 -8.58 0.82
N LEU A 440 4.83 -8.83 0.46
CA LEU A 440 5.92 -9.03 1.39
C LEU A 440 7.01 -8.00 1.06
N LYS A 441 7.26 -7.05 1.96
CA LYS A 441 8.28 -6.01 1.76
C LYS A 441 9.62 -6.46 2.32
N CYS A 442 10.71 -6.11 1.63
CA CYS A 442 12.05 -6.26 2.18
C CYS A 442 12.28 -5.31 3.35
N PHE A 443 13.00 -5.76 4.36
CA PHE A 443 13.31 -4.94 5.54
C PHE A 443 14.15 -3.70 5.18
N LYS A 444 15.10 -3.85 4.25
CA LYS A 444 15.90 -2.72 3.73
C LYS A 444 15.04 -1.66 3.05
N PHE A 445 14.02 -2.09 2.32
CA PHE A 445 13.07 -1.18 1.67
C PHE A 445 12.20 -0.44 2.69
N LEU A 446 11.73 -1.13 3.75
CA LEU A 446 11.02 -0.49 4.86
C LEU A 446 11.86 0.61 5.52
N GLY A 447 13.18 0.44 5.59
CA GLY A 447 14.11 1.48 6.04
C GLY A 447 14.03 2.74 5.17
N ILE A 448 14.02 2.60 3.84
CA ILE A 448 13.88 3.76 2.92
C ILE A 448 12.54 4.48 3.11
N GLU A 449 11.43 3.74 3.19
CA GLU A 449 10.10 4.34 3.44
C GLU A 449 10.06 5.08 4.78
N GLN A 450 10.70 4.53 5.78
CA GLN A 450 10.82 5.12 7.11
C GLN A 450 11.63 6.42 7.09
N ASP A 451 12.79 6.42 6.42
CA ASP A 451 13.64 7.60 6.32
C ASP A 451 12.94 8.71 5.54
N ALA A 452 12.25 8.41 4.46
CA ALA A 452 11.41 9.35 3.70
C ALA A 452 10.28 9.93 4.58
N ALA A 453 9.59 9.09 5.37
CA ALA A 453 8.55 9.52 6.30
C ALA A 453 9.11 10.45 7.39
N LEU A 454 10.28 10.12 7.94
CA LEU A 454 10.97 10.95 8.94
C LEU A 454 11.47 12.28 8.37
N ALA A 455 11.95 12.29 7.11
CA ALA A 455 12.30 13.51 6.39
C ALA A 455 11.07 14.37 6.05
N GLY A 456 9.84 13.82 6.17
CA GLY A 456 8.61 14.51 5.79
C GLY A 456 8.32 14.45 4.29
N GLU A 457 8.99 13.56 3.56
CA GLU A 457 8.72 13.31 2.16
C GLU A 457 7.35 12.60 2.03
N ALA A 458 6.48 13.12 1.17
CA ALA A 458 5.17 12.55 0.95
C ALA A 458 5.30 11.20 0.21
N ASN A 459 4.71 10.14 0.75
CA ASN A 459 4.62 8.89 0.03
C ASN A 459 3.71 9.07 -1.19
N ILE A 460 4.23 8.70 -2.36
CA ILE A 460 3.56 8.86 -3.65
C ILE A 460 2.29 8.01 -3.71
N GLU A 461 2.33 6.79 -3.18
CA GLU A 461 1.17 5.90 -3.14
C GLU A 461 -0.03 6.50 -2.39
N ASP A 462 0.21 7.36 -1.39
CA ASP A 462 -0.85 7.99 -0.60
C ASP A 462 -1.39 9.27 -1.24
N ASN A 463 -0.65 9.86 -2.18
CA ASN A 463 -0.90 11.20 -2.71
C ASN A 463 -1.21 11.23 -4.22
N ALA A 464 -0.98 10.13 -4.93
CA ALA A 464 -1.23 10.00 -6.38
C ALA A 464 -2.71 9.79 -6.75
#